data_8884daba0ff9cbcbcf3c8f865c49ea93
#
_entry.id   8884daba0ff9cbcbcf3c8f865c49ea93
#
_cell.length_a   1.000
_cell.length_b   1.000
_cell.length_c   1.000
_cell.angle_alpha   90.00
_cell.angle_beta   90.00
_cell.angle_gamma   90.00
#
_symmetry.space_group_name_H-M   'P 1'
#
loop_
_entity.id
_entity.type
_entity.pdbx_description
1 polymer ?
#
loop_
_entity_poly.entity_id
_entity_poly.type
_entity_poly.pdbx_seq_one_letter_code
_entity_poly.pdbx_strand_id
1 'polypeptide(L)'
;MTSIGRQMKLSSVTRGIRVLGDRWSILIIRDAFQGVRRFQDFLGRTGAARATLTNRLRALIRNGILKRVKYSAAPARFEYRLTDKGRDLYPLSLVAWTWERRWAPRGAGIPMRIVHHACGHETHPIASCSHCGEELGIRDTYVRSGPGANARVPASRARYRRLSGLTSATHRGSHAALTHIADIVGDPWTPLVLAAAFFGLRRFDDIQSELGIATNILSTRLELLVGQKIFERRLYSKQPHRYEYHLTDKGRDLFAYALLLNHWGDKSIWRSEERRVGKECRS
;
A
#
# COMPACT_ATOMS: atom_id res chain seq x y z
N MET A 1 -13.14 11.15 19.26
CA MET A 1 -11.91 10.84 18.49
C MET A 1 -10.73 11.03 19.42
N THR A 2 -10.03 9.95 19.73
CA THR A 2 -8.82 9.99 20.53
C THR A 2 -7.65 10.61 19.73
N SER A 3 -6.51 10.82 20.36
CA SER A 3 -5.31 11.34 19.69
C SER A 3 -4.84 10.41 18.56
N ILE A 4 -5.07 9.09 18.68
CA ILE A 4 -4.68 8.06 17.70
C ILE A 4 -5.44 8.24 16.38
N GLY A 5 -6.77 8.36 16.40
CA GLY A 5 -7.57 8.54 15.18
C GLY A 5 -7.26 9.83 14.44
N ARG A 6 -6.90 10.90 15.17
CA ARG A 6 -6.41 12.14 14.57
C ARG A 6 -5.03 11.92 13.90
N GLN A 7 -4.11 11.25 14.59
CA GLN A 7 -2.78 10.92 14.05
C GLN A 7 -2.88 10.05 12.81
N MET A 8 -3.76 9.05 12.79
CA MET A 8 -3.97 8.18 11.64
C MET A 8 -4.55 8.93 10.43
N LYS A 9 -5.53 9.81 10.64
CA LYS A 9 -6.12 10.62 9.54
C LYS A 9 -5.15 11.65 8.96
N LEU A 10 -4.24 12.16 9.79
CA LEU A 10 -3.18 13.10 9.39
C LEU A 10 -1.94 12.38 8.88
N SER A 11 -1.83 11.07 9.11
CA SER A 11 -0.65 10.31 8.73
C SER A 11 -0.47 10.28 7.21
N SER A 12 0.76 10.27 6.80
CA SER A 12 1.16 10.13 5.40
C SER A 12 0.78 8.79 4.81
N VAL A 13 0.47 7.79 5.65
CA VAL A 13 -0.14 6.51 5.24
C VAL A 13 -1.45 6.75 4.49
N THR A 14 -2.34 7.62 4.99
CA THR A 14 -3.61 7.95 4.30
C THR A 14 -3.37 8.53 2.90
N ARG A 15 -2.29 9.27 2.70
CA ARG A 15 -1.92 9.82 1.39
C ARG A 15 -1.36 8.74 0.48
N GLY A 16 -0.51 7.86 0.99
CA GLY A 16 -0.02 6.69 0.28
C GLY A 16 -1.19 5.81 -0.19
N ILE A 17 -2.17 5.56 0.68
CA ILE A 17 -3.38 4.80 0.37
C ILE A 17 -4.20 5.44 -0.76
N ARG A 18 -4.29 6.78 -0.83
CA ARG A 18 -4.99 7.45 -1.94
C ARG A 18 -4.41 7.15 -3.32
N VAL A 19 -3.13 6.85 -3.38
CA VAL A 19 -2.41 6.52 -4.63
C VAL A 19 -2.36 5.02 -4.87
N LEU A 20 -2.08 4.25 -3.81
CA LEU A 20 -1.81 2.81 -3.85
C LEU A 20 -2.95 1.96 -3.28
N GLY A 21 -4.01 2.56 -2.75
CA GLY A 21 -5.12 1.88 -2.08
C GLY A 21 -6.08 1.19 -3.04
N ASP A 22 -5.55 0.61 -4.11
CA ASP A 22 -6.28 -0.30 -4.97
C ASP A 22 -5.34 -1.33 -5.61
N ARG A 23 -5.84 -2.53 -5.75
CA ARG A 23 -5.12 -3.69 -6.28
C ARG A 23 -4.43 -3.40 -7.62
N TRP A 24 -5.12 -2.76 -8.52
CA TRP A 24 -4.65 -2.53 -9.89
C TRP A 24 -3.49 -1.53 -9.94
N SER A 25 -3.52 -0.49 -9.10
CA SER A 25 -2.42 0.46 -8.99
C SER A 25 -1.14 -0.21 -8.52
N ILE A 26 -1.22 -1.13 -7.52
CA ILE A 26 -0.08 -1.90 -7.03
C ILE A 26 0.49 -2.77 -8.15
N LEU A 27 -0.36 -3.49 -8.88
CA LEU A 27 0.07 -4.37 -9.98
C LEU A 27 0.66 -3.59 -11.16
N ILE A 28 0.11 -2.43 -11.51
CA ILE A 28 0.65 -1.55 -12.55
C ILE A 28 2.04 -1.04 -12.17
N ILE A 29 2.24 -0.63 -10.92
CA ILE A 29 3.53 -0.15 -10.43
C ILE A 29 4.55 -1.28 -10.42
N ARG A 30 4.18 -2.48 -9.96
CA ARG A 30 5.01 -3.69 -10.08
C ARG A 30 5.50 -3.90 -11.52
N ASP A 31 4.56 -3.90 -12.47
CA ASP A 31 4.89 -4.15 -13.87
C ASP A 31 5.76 -3.04 -14.46
N ALA A 32 5.52 -1.78 -14.06
CA ALA A 32 6.35 -0.66 -14.46
C ALA A 32 7.81 -0.79 -13.97
N PHE A 33 8.03 -1.32 -12.75
CA PHE A 33 9.37 -1.66 -12.25
C PHE A 33 10.02 -2.80 -13.02
N GLN A 34 9.22 -3.70 -13.59
CA GLN A 34 9.69 -4.78 -14.47
C GLN A 34 9.89 -4.33 -15.92
N GLY A 35 9.84 -3.01 -16.19
CA GLY A 35 10.09 -2.45 -17.52
C GLY A 35 8.88 -2.44 -18.45
N VAL A 36 7.69 -2.80 -17.99
CA VAL A 36 6.46 -2.69 -18.80
C VAL A 36 6.13 -1.22 -19.04
N ARG A 37 5.86 -0.86 -20.30
CA ARG A 37 5.64 0.53 -20.70
C ARG A 37 4.40 0.73 -21.57
N ARG A 38 3.91 -0.30 -22.26
CA ARG A 38 2.82 -0.17 -23.23
C ARG A 38 1.49 -0.57 -22.60
N PHE A 39 0.41 0.06 -23.04
CA PHE A 39 -0.94 -0.21 -22.54
C PHE A 39 -1.34 -1.68 -22.69
N GLN A 40 -1.05 -2.30 -23.84
CA GLN A 40 -1.42 -3.69 -24.11
C GLN A 40 -0.67 -4.67 -23.21
N ASP A 41 0.62 -4.38 -22.92
CA ASP A 41 1.42 -5.23 -22.03
C ASP A 41 0.88 -5.15 -20.58
N PHE A 42 0.55 -3.94 -20.11
CA PHE A 42 -0.14 -3.79 -18.81
C PHE A 42 -1.49 -4.53 -18.78
N LEU A 43 -2.25 -4.47 -19.86
CA LEU A 43 -3.55 -5.13 -19.95
C LEU A 43 -3.41 -6.65 -19.83
N GLY A 44 -2.49 -7.25 -20.60
CA GLY A 44 -2.23 -8.69 -20.57
C GLY A 44 -1.67 -9.16 -19.24
N ARG A 45 -0.76 -8.38 -18.63
CA ARG A 45 -0.10 -8.77 -17.37
C ARG A 45 -0.97 -8.58 -16.13
N THR A 46 -1.74 -7.50 -16.05
CA THR A 46 -2.59 -7.24 -14.89
C THR A 46 -3.89 -8.05 -14.92
N GLY A 47 -4.38 -8.40 -16.09
CA GLY A 47 -5.71 -8.99 -16.26
C GLY A 47 -6.86 -8.03 -15.93
N ALA A 48 -6.59 -6.73 -15.83
CA ALA A 48 -7.60 -5.72 -15.55
C ALA A 48 -8.51 -5.49 -16.78
N ALA A 49 -9.79 -5.20 -16.56
CA ALA A 49 -10.63 -4.71 -17.65
C ALA A 49 -10.07 -3.41 -18.23
N ARG A 50 -10.17 -3.21 -19.55
CA ARG A 50 -9.64 -2.05 -20.28
C ARG A 50 -10.02 -0.71 -19.65
N ALA A 51 -11.29 -0.55 -19.25
CA ALA A 51 -11.76 0.67 -18.59
C ALA A 51 -11.09 0.89 -17.23
N THR A 52 -10.92 -0.17 -16.44
CA THR A 52 -10.23 -0.15 -15.14
C THR A 52 -8.78 0.27 -15.33
N LEU A 53 -8.04 -0.38 -16.23
CA LEU A 53 -6.65 -0.05 -16.52
C LEU A 53 -6.50 1.41 -16.97
N THR A 54 -7.35 1.87 -17.89
CA THR A 54 -7.35 3.26 -18.36
C THR A 54 -7.52 4.25 -17.21
N ASN A 55 -8.50 3.99 -16.33
CA ASN A 55 -8.78 4.87 -15.19
C ASN A 55 -7.62 4.88 -14.18
N ARG A 56 -6.96 3.73 -13.94
CA ARG A 56 -5.82 3.62 -13.03
C ARG A 56 -4.56 4.28 -13.58
N LEU A 57 -4.25 4.07 -14.84
CA LEU A 57 -3.13 4.77 -15.50
C LEU A 57 -3.32 6.29 -15.48
N ARG A 58 -4.54 6.79 -15.76
CA ARG A 58 -4.86 8.22 -15.62
C ARG A 58 -4.69 8.71 -14.17
N ALA A 59 -5.12 7.93 -13.19
CA ALA A 59 -4.96 8.29 -11.78
C ALA A 59 -3.48 8.34 -11.38
N LEU A 60 -2.67 7.37 -11.79
CA LEU A 60 -1.23 7.33 -11.52
C LEU A 60 -0.49 8.51 -12.19
N ILE A 61 -0.92 8.91 -13.40
CA ILE A 61 -0.38 10.12 -14.06
C ILE A 61 -0.75 11.39 -13.29
N ARG A 62 -2.04 11.57 -12.91
CA ARG A 62 -2.47 12.73 -12.11
C ARG A 62 -1.75 12.85 -10.78
N ASN A 63 -1.40 11.71 -10.16
CA ASN A 63 -0.64 11.67 -8.91
C ASN A 63 0.88 11.79 -9.11
N GLY A 64 1.33 11.97 -10.36
CA GLY A 64 2.74 12.14 -10.71
C GLY A 64 3.60 10.89 -10.49
N ILE A 65 3.00 9.69 -10.50
CA ILE A 65 3.71 8.40 -10.39
C ILE A 65 4.21 7.95 -11.76
N LEU A 66 3.35 8.07 -12.75
CA LEU A 66 3.68 7.78 -14.14
C LEU A 66 3.64 9.08 -14.97
N LYS A 67 4.40 9.09 -16.05
CA LYS A 67 4.28 10.06 -17.13
C LYS A 67 4.02 9.35 -18.44
N ARG A 68 3.26 10.00 -19.33
CA ARG A 68 2.98 9.52 -20.67
C ARG A 68 3.99 10.14 -21.63
N VAL A 69 4.69 9.30 -22.39
CA VAL A 69 5.73 9.72 -23.34
C VAL A 69 5.34 9.25 -24.73
N LYS A 70 5.37 10.13 -25.70
CA LYS A 70 5.13 9.81 -27.10
C LYS A 70 6.37 9.13 -27.67
N TYR A 71 6.23 7.96 -28.30
CA TYR A 71 7.33 7.23 -28.93
C TYR A 71 7.16 7.05 -30.44
N SER A 72 5.97 7.31 -30.99
CA SER A 72 5.70 7.33 -32.43
C SER A 72 4.83 8.53 -32.79
N ALA A 73 5.13 9.16 -33.91
CA ALA A 73 4.40 10.34 -34.38
C ALA A 73 3.16 9.97 -35.21
N ALA A 74 3.30 8.97 -36.11
CA ALA A 74 2.24 8.57 -37.02
C ALA A 74 2.17 7.03 -37.09
N PRO A 75 1.10 6.40 -36.58
CA PRO A 75 0.09 6.97 -35.70
C PRO A 75 0.67 7.35 -34.33
N ALA A 76 0.05 8.33 -33.67
CA ALA A 76 0.52 8.78 -32.36
C ALA A 76 0.41 7.67 -31.31
N ARG A 77 1.56 7.13 -30.87
CA ARG A 77 1.66 6.07 -29.88
C ARG A 77 2.38 6.56 -28.62
N PHE A 78 1.96 6.06 -27.48
CA PHE A 78 2.44 6.51 -26.18
C PHE A 78 2.83 5.33 -25.32
N GLU A 79 3.81 5.56 -24.45
CA GLU A 79 4.23 4.67 -23.39
C GLU A 79 4.12 5.34 -22.02
N TYR A 80 4.09 4.54 -20.96
CA TYR A 80 4.01 4.97 -19.57
C TYR A 80 5.34 4.71 -18.90
N ARG A 81 5.94 5.75 -18.34
CA ARG A 81 7.23 5.64 -17.62
C ARG A 81 7.09 6.14 -16.19
N LEU A 82 7.80 5.51 -15.26
CA LEU A 82 7.90 5.99 -13.89
C LEU A 82 8.57 7.37 -13.86
N THR A 83 8.02 8.26 -13.04
CA THR A 83 8.66 9.52 -12.64
C THR A 83 9.64 9.25 -11.49
N ASP A 84 10.39 10.29 -11.01
CA ASP A 84 11.20 10.16 -9.80
C ASP A 84 10.34 9.80 -8.59
N LYS A 85 9.18 10.46 -8.44
CA LYS A 85 8.20 10.12 -7.40
C LYS A 85 7.70 8.69 -7.51
N GLY A 86 7.52 8.17 -8.73
CA GLY A 86 7.16 6.78 -8.97
C GLY A 86 8.30 5.82 -8.64
N ARG A 87 9.54 6.17 -8.96
CA ARG A 87 10.74 5.39 -8.61
C ARG A 87 10.97 5.32 -7.10
N ASP A 88 10.62 6.35 -6.35
CA ASP A 88 10.68 6.36 -4.88
C ASP A 88 9.76 5.28 -4.22
N LEU A 89 8.87 4.63 -4.98
CA LEU A 89 8.07 3.48 -4.52
C LEU A 89 8.83 2.14 -4.59
N TYR A 90 10.04 2.12 -5.15
CA TYR A 90 10.78 0.87 -5.32
C TYR A 90 11.06 0.15 -3.99
N PRO A 91 11.53 0.81 -2.91
CA PRO A 91 11.72 0.16 -1.62
C PRO A 91 10.44 -0.49 -1.06
N LEU A 92 9.28 0.18 -1.24
CA LEU A 92 7.98 -0.38 -0.84
C LEU A 92 7.66 -1.67 -1.62
N SER A 93 7.96 -1.69 -2.93
CA SER A 93 7.77 -2.87 -3.77
C SER A 93 8.69 -4.02 -3.36
N LEU A 94 9.90 -3.72 -2.91
CA LEU A 94 10.87 -4.71 -2.43
C LEU A 94 10.40 -5.40 -1.13
N VAL A 95 9.95 -4.64 -0.13
CA VAL A 95 9.45 -5.25 1.13
C VAL A 95 8.13 -5.97 0.90
N ALA A 96 7.28 -5.50 -0.02
CA ALA A 96 6.07 -6.21 -0.43
C ALA A 96 6.42 -7.58 -1.04
N TRP A 97 7.46 -7.63 -1.88
CA TRP A 97 7.97 -8.87 -2.46
C TRP A 97 8.56 -9.82 -1.41
N THR A 98 9.35 -9.31 -0.44
CA THR A 98 9.90 -10.10 0.66
C THR A 98 8.78 -10.72 1.50
N TRP A 99 7.76 -9.93 1.84
CA TRP A 99 6.59 -10.42 2.56
C TRP A 99 5.84 -11.50 1.76
N GLU A 100 5.59 -11.27 0.47
CA GLU A 100 4.93 -12.23 -0.40
C GLU A 100 5.71 -13.55 -0.49
N ARG A 101 7.02 -13.49 -0.64
CA ARG A 101 7.89 -14.68 -0.69
C ARG A 101 7.79 -15.52 0.59
N ARG A 102 7.69 -14.87 1.74
CA ARG A 102 7.58 -15.54 3.04
C ARG A 102 6.21 -16.16 3.28
N TRP A 103 5.14 -15.48 2.85
CA TRP A 103 3.78 -15.75 3.28
C TRP A 103 2.80 -16.13 2.17
N ALA A 104 3.22 -16.15 0.91
CA ALA A 104 2.38 -16.62 -0.17
C ALA A 104 1.95 -18.09 0.05
N PRO A 105 0.76 -18.46 -0.40
CA PRO A 105 0.32 -19.85 -0.32
C PRO A 105 1.35 -20.79 -0.98
N ARG A 106 1.56 -21.97 -0.36
CA ARG A 106 2.45 -23.00 -0.94
C ARG A 106 1.98 -23.34 -2.34
N GLY A 107 2.91 -23.35 -3.30
CA GLY A 107 2.61 -23.60 -4.73
C GLY A 107 2.29 -22.33 -5.55
N ALA A 108 2.17 -21.16 -4.93
CA ALA A 108 1.99 -19.90 -5.64
C ALA A 108 3.23 -19.44 -6.42
N GLY A 109 4.31 -20.19 -6.42
CA GLY A 109 5.58 -19.98 -7.11
C GLY A 109 5.92 -18.51 -7.36
N ILE A 110 6.77 -17.89 -6.54
CA ILE A 110 7.26 -16.55 -6.83
C ILE A 110 8.33 -16.68 -7.92
N PRO A 111 8.05 -16.27 -9.16
CA PRO A 111 8.88 -16.62 -10.31
C PRO A 111 10.18 -15.80 -10.40
N MET A 112 10.43 -14.88 -9.45
CA MET A 112 11.54 -13.94 -9.55
C MET A 112 12.45 -14.02 -8.34
N ARG A 113 13.76 -13.88 -8.61
CA ARG A 113 14.80 -13.65 -7.60
C ARG A 113 15.28 -12.21 -7.72
N ILE A 114 15.49 -11.55 -6.61
CA ILE A 114 16.11 -10.22 -6.60
C ILE A 114 17.60 -10.42 -6.38
N VAL A 115 18.41 -9.98 -7.34
CA VAL A 115 19.85 -10.03 -7.26
C VAL A 115 20.40 -8.61 -7.08
N HIS A 116 21.29 -8.43 -6.10
CA HIS A 116 21.93 -7.15 -5.88
C HIS A 116 23.06 -6.93 -6.86
N HIS A 117 22.96 -5.87 -7.68
CA HIS A 117 23.91 -5.63 -8.78
C HIS A 117 25.36 -5.49 -8.32
N ALA A 118 25.58 -4.86 -7.17
CA ALA A 118 26.94 -4.59 -6.71
C ALA A 118 27.71 -5.84 -6.26
N CYS A 119 27.03 -6.86 -5.71
CA CYS A 119 27.69 -8.07 -5.20
C CYS A 119 27.27 -9.35 -5.94
N GLY A 120 26.28 -9.29 -6.83
CA GLY A 120 25.81 -10.44 -7.62
C GLY A 120 25.04 -11.51 -6.82
N HIS A 121 24.76 -11.28 -5.52
CA HIS A 121 24.06 -12.25 -4.70
C HIS A 121 22.55 -12.04 -4.68
N GLU A 122 21.80 -13.13 -4.51
CA GLU A 122 20.37 -13.05 -4.22
C GLU A 122 20.17 -12.33 -2.89
N THR A 123 19.30 -11.31 -2.88
CA THR A 123 19.05 -10.48 -1.70
C THR A 123 17.63 -10.60 -1.19
N HIS A 124 17.48 -10.44 0.12
CA HIS A 124 16.21 -10.33 0.82
C HIS A 124 16.10 -8.92 1.41
N PRO A 125 15.44 -7.99 0.69
CA PRO A 125 15.30 -6.62 1.17
C PRO A 125 14.59 -6.54 2.51
N ILE A 126 15.17 -5.81 3.46
CA ILE A 126 14.63 -5.53 4.79
C ILE A 126 14.48 -4.02 4.98
N ALA A 127 13.55 -3.62 5.87
CA ALA A 127 13.47 -2.24 6.33
C ALA A 127 14.44 -2.04 7.49
N SER A 128 15.38 -1.12 7.36
CA SER A 128 16.40 -0.84 8.37
C SER A 128 16.39 0.61 8.83
N CYS A 129 16.86 0.86 10.03
CA CYS A 129 17.05 2.19 10.58
C CYS A 129 18.18 2.92 9.82
N SER A 130 17.90 4.12 9.31
CA SER A 130 18.91 4.93 8.60
C SER A 130 20.07 5.42 9.48
N HIS A 131 19.93 5.31 10.79
CA HIS A 131 20.95 5.75 11.76
C HIS A 131 21.86 4.60 12.22
N CYS A 132 21.27 3.49 12.69
CA CYS A 132 22.05 2.36 13.24
C CYS A 132 22.14 1.14 12.30
N GLY A 133 21.35 1.10 11.21
CA GLY A 133 21.32 -0.02 10.26
C GLY A 133 20.51 -1.23 10.70
N GLU A 134 20.06 -1.29 11.96
CA GLU A 134 19.28 -2.42 12.48
C GLU A 134 17.92 -2.56 11.78
N GLU A 135 17.43 -3.80 11.67
CA GLU A 135 16.12 -4.10 11.11
C GLU A 135 15.00 -3.48 11.98
N LEU A 136 13.99 -2.91 11.34
CA LEU A 136 12.88 -2.25 12.00
C LEU A 136 11.67 -3.18 12.14
N GLY A 137 11.37 -3.55 13.38
CA GLY A 137 10.18 -4.28 13.77
C GLY A 137 9.15 -3.40 14.48
N ILE A 138 7.93 -3.94 14.62
CA ILE A 138 6.84 -3.26 15.35
C ILE A 138 7.15 -3.03 16.82
N ARG A 139 8.02 -3.87 17.43
CA ARG A 139 8.38 -3.78 18.84
C ARG A 139 9.52 -2.82 19.10
N ASP A 140 10.27 -2.46 18.07
CA ASP A 140 11.49 -1.67 18.15
C ASP A 140 11.23 -0.21 17.80
N THR A 141 10.00 0.12 17.43
CA THR A 141 9.61 1.47 17.00
C THR A 141 8.45 2.00 17.81
N TYR A 142 8.44 3.30 18.03
CA TYR A 142 7.30 4.03 18.58
C TYR A 142 7.07 5.33 17.83
N VAL A 143 5.84 5.82 17.84
CA VAL A 143 5.44 7.02 17.11
C VAL A 143 5.43 8.22 18.05
N ARG A 144 6.10 9.32 17.65
CA ARG A 144 5.99 10.63 18.28
C ARG A 144 5.17 11.57 17.38
N SER A 145 4.45 12.52 18.00
CA SER A 145 3.77 13.57 17.27
C SER A 145 4.78 14.42 16.49
N GLY A 146 4.59 14.50 15.16
CA GLY A 146 5.41 15.31 14.28
C GLY A 146 4.83 16.72 14.08
N PRO A 147 5.54 17.60 13.34
CA PRO A 147 5.10 18.98 13.07
C PRO A 147 3.70 19.09 12.47
N GLY A 148 3.26 18.09 11.72
CA GLY A 148 1.93 18.04 11.11
C GLY A 148 0.81 17.55 12.02
N ALA A 149 1.08 17.21 13.27
CA ALA A 149 0.08 16.62 14.18
C ALA A 149 -1.10 17.55 14.49
N ASN A 150 -0.91 18.86 14.38
CA ASN A 150 -1.93 19.89 14.60
C ASN A 150 -2.51 20.46 13.30
N ALA A 151 -2.09 19.95 12.13
CA ALA A 151 -2.62 20.42 10.86
C ALA A 151 -4.12 20.13 10.74
N ARG A 152 -4.90 21.09 10.21
CA ARG A 152 -6.31 20.86 9.91
C ARG A 152 -6.43 19.81 8.82
N VAL A 153 -7.13 18.71 9.12
CA VAL A 153 -7.49 17.72 8.09
C VAL A 153 -8.53 18.37 7.19
N PRO A 154 -8.27 18.57 5.90
CA PRO A 154 -9.34 18.94 4.98
C PRO A 154 -10.42 17.87 5.08
N ALA A 155 -11.69 18.28 5.24
CA ALA A 155 -12.82 17.38 5.23
C ALA A 155 -12.94 16.74 3.84
N SER A 156 -12.16 15.71 3.61
CA SER A 156 -12.22 14.91 2.38
C SER A 156 -13.35 13.92 2.54
N ARG A 157 -14.51 14.23 1.99
CA ARG A 157 -15.53 13.22 1.65
C ARG A 157 -14.96 12.33 0.55
N ALA A 158 -13.96 11.51 0.87
CA ALA A 158 -13.53 10.43 0.00
C ALA A 158 -14.70 9.45 -0.09
N ARG A 159 -15.51 9.56 -1.14
CA ARG A 159 -16.45 8.52 -1.52
C ARG A 159 -15.63 7.32 -1.99
N TYR A 160 -15.28 6.44 -1.06
CA TYR A 160 -14.71 5.15 -1.38
C TYR A 160 -15.80 4.33 -2.10
N ARG A 161 -15.75 4.34 -3.43
CA ARG A 161 -16.64 3.50 -4.24
C ARG A 161 -16.46 2.04 -3.84
N ARG A 162 -17.56 1.34 -3.62
CA ARG A 162 -17.59 -0.12 -3.46
C ARG A 162 -16.74 -0.76 -4.56
N LEU A 163 -15.63 -1.38 -4.19
CA LEU A 163 -14.97 -2.36 -5.02
C LEU A 163 -15.69 -3.68 -4.73
N SER A 164 -16.70 -3.96 -5.54
CA SER A 164 -17.33 -5.28 -5.63
C SER A 164 -16.31 -6.25 -6.21
N GLY A 165 -16.13 -7.38 -5.55
CA GLY A 165 -15.51 -8.58 -6.09
C GLY A 165 -14.05 -8.78 -5.69
N LEU A 166 -13.84 -9.31 -4.49
CA LEU A 166 -12.77 -10.28 -4.25
C LEU A 166 -13.15 -11.58 -4.99
N THR A 167 -13.14 -11.55 -6.31
CA THR A 167 -13.09 -12.79 -7.07
C THR A 167 -11.64 -13.23 -7.00
N SER A 168 -11.41 -14.34 -6.32
CA SER A 168 -10.23 -15.19 -6.47
C SER A 168 -10.14 -15.63 -7.94
N ALA A 169 -9.78 -14.70 -8.81
CA ALA A 169 -9.39 -15.02 -10.16
C ALA A 169 -8.03 -15.71 -10.04
N THR A 170 -8.04 -17.02 -10.15
CA THR A 170 -6.86 -17.86 -10.30
C THR A 170 -6.07 -17.39 -11.52
N HIS A 171 -5.20 -16.40 -11.35
CA HIS A 171 -4.26 -16.01 -12.39
C HIS A 171 -3.17 -17.09 -12.50
N ARG A 172 -3.44 -18.10 -13.33
CA ARG A 172 -2.44 -19.03 -13.84
C ARG A 172 -1.58 -18.29 -14.89
N GLY A 173 -0.52 -17.62 -14.45
CA GLY A 173 0.41 -16.96 -15.35
C GLY A 173 1.71 -16.60 -14.65
N SER A 174 2.78 -16.47 -15.41
CA SER A 174 4.14 -16.13 -14.97
C SER A 174 4.29 -14.78 -14.23
N HIS A 175 3.19 -14.12 -13.89
CA HIS A 175 3.13 -12.77 -13.31
C HIS A 175 2.49 -12.75 -11.91
N ALA A 176 2.60 -13.83 -11.14
CA ALA A 176 1.96 -13.98 -9.83
C ALA A 176 2.56 -13.09 -8.72
N ALA A 177 3.76 -12.53 -8.90
CA ALA A 177 4.42 -11.71 -7.88
C ALA A 177 3.57 -10.49 -7.47
N LEU A 178 3.51 -10.21 -6.15
CA LEU A 178 2.74 -9.16 -5.51
C LEU A 178 1.21 -9.24 -5.67
N THR A 179 0.69 -10.35 -6.17
CA THR A 179 -0.76 -10.53 -6.33
C THR A 179 -1.42 -10.75 -4.98
N HIS A 180 -0.81 -11.57 -4.12
CA HIS A 180 -1.36 -11.91 -2.82
C HIS A 180 -1.38 -10.70 -1.88
N ILE A 181 -0.28 -9.94 -1.79
CA ILE A 181 -0.26 -8.72 -0.98
C ILE A 181 -1.21 -7.65 -1.56
N ALA A 182 -1.30 -7.53 -2.90
CA ALA A 182 -2.21 -6.58 -3.53
C ALA A 182 -3.69 -6.94 -3.27
N ASP A 183 -4.04 -8.21 -3.13
CA ASP A 183 -5.38 -8.65 -2.74
C ASP A 183 -5.71 -8.31 -1.28
N ILE A 184 -4.69 -8.24 -0.41
CA ILE A 184 -4.86 -7.90 1.01
C ILE A 184 -4.90 -6.39 1.21
N VAL A 185 -3.87 -5.66 0.75
CA VAL A 185 -3.74 -4.22 1.02
C VAL A 185 -4.29 -3.32 -0.09
N GLY A 186 -4.78 -3.91 -1.18
CA GLY A 186 -5.26 -3.20 -2.36
C GLY A 186 -6.70 -2.70 -2.24
N ASP A 187 -7.09 -2.24 -1.06
CA ASP A 187 -8.30 -1.47 -0.83
C ASP A 187 -8.02 -0.35 0.18
N PRO A 188 -8.86 0.71 0.22
CA PRO A 188 -8.56 1.86 1.04
C PRO A 188 -8.74 1.64 2.55
N TRP A 189 -9.42 0.58 2.98
CA TRP A 189 -9.74 0.35 4.39
C TRP A 189 -8.79 -0.63 5.07
N THR A 190 -8.38 -1.70 4.38
CA THR A 190 -7.51 -2.73 4.98
C THR A 190 -6.19 -2.16 5.50
N PRO A 191 -5.46 -1.28 4.78
CA PRO A 191 -4.26 -0.66 5.33
C PRO A 191 -4.53 0.23 6.55
N LEU A 192 -5.72 0.86 6.63
CA LEU A 192 -6.11 1.65 7.81
C LEU A 192 -6.43 0.77 9.02
N VAL A 193 -7.10 -0.37 8.80
CA VAL A 193 -7.37 -1.36 9.86
C VAL A 193 -6.06 -1.97 10.38
N LEU A 194 -5.12 -2.27 9.47
CA LEU A 194 -3.77 -2.72 9.86
C LEU A 194 -3.02 -1.65 10.66
N ALA A 195 -3.07 -0.38 10.21
CA ALA A 195 -2.45 0.72 10.94
C ALA A 195 -3.06 0.87 12.34
N ALA A 196 -4.39 0.75 12.50
CA ALA A 196 -5.05 0.76 13.80
C ALA A 196 -4.50 -0.35 14.72
N ALA A 197 -4.31 -1.55 14.18
CA ALA A 197 -3.74 -2.66 14.95
C ALA A 197 -2.26 -2.44 15.31
N PHE A 198 -1.47 -1.79 14.45
CA PHE A 198 -0.08 -1.40 14.76
C PHE A 198 -0.03 -0.35 15.88
N PHE A 199 -1.06 0.48 16.03
CA PHE A 199 -1.24 1.39 17.18
C PHE A 199 -1.84 0.69 18.42
N GLY A 200 -2.01 -0.63 18.39
CA GLY A 200 -2.48 -1.41 19.53
C GLY A 200 -4.00 -1.51 19.68
N LEU A 201 -4.80 -1.01 18.73
CA LEU A 201 -6.25 -1.18 18.75
C LEU A 201 -6.60 -2.64 18.37
N ARG A 202 -7.41 -3.28 19.23
CA ARG A 202 -7.71 -4.71 19.09
C ARG A 202 -9.21 -5.01 19.04
N ARG A 203 -10.06 -4.12 19.58
CA ARG A 203 -11.49 -4.34 19.67
C ARG A 203 -12.20 -3.72 18.47
N PHE A 204 -13.29 -4.36 18.07
CA PHE A 204 -14.10 -3.91 16.93
C PHE A 204 -14.55 -2.45 17.12
N ASP A 205 -15.12 -2.14 18.29
CA ASP A 205 -15.68 -0.82 18.59
C ASP A 205 -14.62 0.28 18.61
N ASP A 206 -13.42 -0.02 19.14
CA ASP A 206 -12.30 0.92 19.17
C ASP A 206 -11.81 1.23 17.74
N ILE A 207 -11.61 0.19 16.91
CA ILE A 207 -11.19 0.34 15.51
C ILE A 207 -12.26 1.12 14.72
N GLN A 208 -13.55 0.78 14.92
CA GLN A 208 -14.65 1.46 14.25
C GLN A 208 -14.70 2.95 14.60
N SER A 209 -14.66 3.26 15.88
CA SER A 209 -14.70 4.64 16.40
C SER A 209 -13.56 5.49 15.88
N GLU A 210 -12.32 4.94 15.89
CA GLU A 210 -11.13 5.66 15.48
C GLU A 210 -11.09 5.91 13.97
N LEU A 211 -11.47 4.92 13.17
CA LEU A 211 -11.46 5.04 11.71
C LEU A 211 -12.69 5.75 11.16
N GLY A 212 -13.81 5.77 11.91
CA GLY A 212 -15.11 6.23 11.41
C GLY A 212 -15.60 5.39 10.23
N ILE A 213 -15.31 4.09 10.27
CA ILE A 213 -15.66 3.12 9.22
C ILE A 213 -17.05 2.54 9.48
N ALA A 214 -17.82 2.27 8.41
CA ALA A 214 -19.12 1.63 8.56
C ALA A 214 -18.97 0.18 9.05
N THR A 215 -19.87 -0.26 9.93
CA THR A 215 -19.86 -1.58 10.58
C THR A 215 -19.68 -2.73 9.60
N ASN A 216 -20.48 -2.74 8.53
CA ASN A 216 -20.43 -3.79 7.51
C ASN A 216 -19.09 -3.84 6.75
N ILE A 217 -18.47 -2.68 6.53
CA ILE A 217 -17.15 -2.60 5.87
C ILE A 217 -16.08 -3.15 6.82
N LEU A 218 -16.09 -2.72 8.09
CA LEU A 218 -15.13 -3.20 9.08
C LEU A 218 -15.24 -4.72 9.29
N SER A 219 -16.46 -5.26 9.45
CA SER A 219 -16.68 -6.71 9.56
C SER A 219 -16.05 -7.46 8.40
N THR A 220 -16.36 -7.05 7.17
CA THR A 220 -15.81 -7.72 5.96
C THR A 220 -14.28 -7.65 5.93
N ARG A 221 -13.66 -6.54 6.36
CA ARG A 221 -12.19 -6.41 6.38
C ARG A 221 -11.55 -7.26 7.47
N LEU A 222 -12.14 -7.31 8.65
CA LEU A 222 -11.67 -8.17 9.73
C LEU A 222 -11.80 -9.64 9.38
N GLU A 223 -12.91 -10.06 8.76
CA GLU A 223 -13.11 -11.41 8.25
C GLU A 223 -12.05 -11.78 7.20
N LEU A 224 -11.80 -10.90 6.24
CA LEU A 224 -10.72 -11.07 5.26
C LEU A 224 -9.37 -11.28 5.96
N LEU A 225 -9.02 -10.40 6.89
CA LEU A 225 -7.72 -10.44 7.57
C LEU A 225 -7.56 -11.68 8.45
N VAL A 226 -8.63 -12.15 9.08
CA VAL A 226 -8.65 -13.43 9.83
C VAL A 226 -8.51 -14.62 8.87
N GLY A 227 -9.28 -14.64 7.78
CA GLY A 227 -9.19 -15.70 6.76
C GLY A 227 -7.81 -15.80 6.11
N GLN A 228 -7.14 -14.65 5.93
CA GLN A 228 -5.76 -14.56 5.43
C GLN A 228 -4.69 -14.82 6.49
N LYS A 229 -5.08 -15.16 7.73
CA LYS A 229 -4.18 -15.37 8.86
C LYS A 229 -3.27 -14.17 9.17
N ILE A 230 -3.74 -12.98 8.87
CA ILE A 230 -3.11 -11.71 9.25
C ILE A 230 -3.49 -11.36 10.69
N PHE A 231 -4.78 -11.58 11.03
CA PHE A 231 -5.30 -11.51 12.39
C PHE A 231 -5.71 -12.89 12.90
N GLU A 232 -5.65 -13.04 14.20
CA GLU A 232 -6.35 -14.08 14.96
C GLU A 232 -7.39 -13.44 15.87
N ARG A 233 -8.53 -14.13 16.08
CA ARG A 233 -9.55 -13.71 17.02
C ARG A 233 -9.32 -14.36 18.37
N ARG A 234 -9.36 -13.56 19.44
CA ARG A 234 -9.32 -14.05 20.82
C ARG A 234 -10.58 -13.61 21.53
N LEU A 235 -11.27 -14.57 22.13
CA LEU A 235 -12.48 -14.29 22.93
C LEU A 235 -12.07 -13.58 24.24
N TYR A 236 -12.65 -12.40 24.53
CA TYR A 236 -12.41 -11.72 25.79
C TYR A 236 -13.67 -11.57 26.67
N SER A 237 -14.89 -11.79 26.10
CA SER A 237 -16.15 -11.85 26.83
C SER A 237 -17.00 -12.97 26.29
N LYS A 238 -17.64 -13.75 27.20
CA LYS A 238 -18.50 -14.88 26.85
C LYS A 238 -19.97 -14.48 26.70
N GLN A 239 -20.40 -13.42 27.36
CA GLN A 239 -21.80 -12.95 27.33
C GLN A 239 -21.83 -11.40 27.28
N PRO A 240 -22.17 -10.79 26.12
CA PRO A 240 -22.22 -11.42 24.81
C PRO A 240 -20.81 -11.83 24.32
N HIS A 241 -20.75 -12.73 23.34
CA HIS A 241 -19.46 -13.12 22.73
C HIS A 241 -18.80 -11.93 22.08
N ARG A 242 -17.63 -11.53 22.62
CA ARG A 242 -16.83 -10.42 22.09
C ARG A 242 -15.40 -10.86 21.84
N TYR A 243 -14.82 -10.40 20.74
CA TYR A 243 -13.49 -10.80 20.29
C TYR A 243 -12.55 -9.60 20.17
N GLU A 244 -11.29 -9.85 20.50
CA GLU A 244 -10.16 -9.01 20.13
C GLU A 244 -9.47 -9.59 18.88
N TYR A 245 -8.92 -8.70 18.07
CA TYR A 245 -8.19 -9.03 16.85
C TYR A 245 -6.70 -8.76 17.07
N HIS A 246 -5.91 -9.82 17.10
CA HIS A 246 -4.48 -9.76 17.35
C HIS A 246 -3.70 -10.04 16.09
N LEU A 247 -2.62 -9.28 15.86
CA LEU A 247 -1.71 -9.54 14.74
C LEU A 247 -0.98 -10.89 14.96
N THR A 248 -1.00 -11.74 13.94
CA THR A 248 -0.13 -12.91 13.84
C THR A 248 1.27 -12.48 13.40
N ASP A 249 2.23 -13.41 13.29
CA ASP A 249 3.56 -13.11 12.72
C ASP A 249 3.44 -12.60 11.29
N LYS A 250 2.58 -13.24 10.48
CA LYS A 250 2.26 -12.79 9.12
C LYS A 250 1.74 -11.35 9.08
N GLY A 251 0.90 -10.98 10.05
CA GLY A 251 0.38 -9.63 10.19
C GLY A 251 1.43 -8.63 10.67
N ARG A 252 2.30 -9.04 11.60
CA ARG A 252 3.41 -8.20 12.10
C ARG A 252 4.42 -7.87 11.01
N ASP A 253 4.72 -8.81 10.13
CA ASP A 253 5.64 -8.59 9.02
C ASP A 253 5.15 -7.56 7.98
N LEU A 254 3.84 -7.22 7.96
CA LEU A 254 3.32 -6.09 7.16
C LEU A 254 3.70 -4.72 7.72
N PHE A 255 4.31 -4.66 8.92
CA PHE A 255 4.71 -3.40 9.52
C PHE A 255 5.75 -2.65 8.67
N ALA A 256 6.73 -3.36 8.10
CA ALA A 256 7.71 -2.78 7.19
C ALA A 256 7.05 -2.11 5.97
N TYR A 257 6.02 -2.74 5.41
CA TYR A 257 5.23 -2.16 4.31
C TYR A 257 4.53 -0.87 4.75
N ALA A 258 3.90 -0.87 5.93
CA ALA A 258 3.24 0.33 6.47
C ALA A 258 4.21 1.47 6.75
N LEU A 259 5.40 1.18 7.30
CA LEU A 259 6.46 2.18 7.54
C LEU A 259 6.91 2.84 6.24
N LEU A 260 7.23 2.03 5.22
CA LEU A 260 7.70 2.56 3.94
C LEU A 260 6.61 3.30 3.18
N LEU A 261 5.35 2.89 3.30
CA LEU A 261 4.21 3.62 2.74
C LEU A 261 4.07 5.00 3.42
N ASN A 262 4.23 5.06 4.73
CA ASN A 262 4.23 6.32 5.48
C ASN A 262 5.40 7.21 5.05
N HIS A 263 6.63 6.67 5.02
CA HIS A 263 7.82 7.40 4.61
C HIS A 263 7.69 7.97 3.18
N TRP A 264 7.19 7.17 2.23
CA TRP A 264 6.95 7.64 0.87
C TRP A 264 5.87 8.74 0.83
N GLY A 265 4.82 8.61 1.64
CA GLY A 265 3.78 9.62 1.80
C GLY A 265 4.37 10.96 2.28
N ASP A 266 5.24 10.96 3.29
CA ASP A 266 5.95 12.14 3.80
C ASP A 266 6.83 12.77 2.73
N LYS A 267 7.75 12.01 2.15
CA LYS A 267 8.68 12.48 1.12
C LYS A 267 7.95 13.11 -0.08
N SER A 268 6.79 12.57 -0.42
CA SER A 268 6.00 13.06 -1.55
C SER A 268 5.39 14.44 -1.33
N ILE A 269 5.26 14.88 -0.07
CA ILE A 269 4.72 16.19 0.32
C ILE A 269 5.80 17.25 0.28
N TRP A 270 6.92 16.99 0.94
CA TRP A 270 8.05 17.94 0.99
C TRP A 270 8.44 18.37 -0.42
N ARG A 271 8.55 17.43 -1.36
CA ARG A 271 8.83 17.75 -2.76
C ARG A 271 7.74 18.58 -3.47
N SER A 272 6.49 18.52 -3.02
CA SER A 272 5.41 19.34 -3.59
C SER A 272 5.35 20.74 -3.01
N GLU A 273 5.74 20.91 -1.76
CA GLU A 273 5.83 22.20 -1.06
C GLU A 273 7.07 22.97 -1.49
N GLU A 274 8.23 22.33 -1.61
CA GLU A 274 9.44 22.96 -2.16
C GLU A 274 9.22 23.53 -3.57
N ARG A 275 8.45 22.83 -4.41
CA ARG A 275 8.09 23.34 -5.74
C ARG A 275 7.11 24.52 -5.73
N ARG A 276 6.28 24.65 -4.69
CA ARG A 276 5.39 25.80 -4.50
C ARG A 276 6.18 27.01 -4.03
N VAL A 277 6.97 26.85 -2.99
CA VAL A 277 7.83 27.91 -2.44
C VAL A 277 8.82 28.40 -3.50
N GLY A 278 9.43 27.50 -4.27
CA GLY A 278 10.35 27.88 -5.35
C GLY A 278 9.69 28.57 -6.56
N LYS A 279 8.35 28.54 -6.69
CA LYS A 279 7.61 29.34 -7.69
C LYS A 279 7.22 30.71 -7.16
N GLU A 280 6.92 30.83 -5.88
CA GLU A 280 6.60 32.11 -5.25
C GLU A 280 7.83 33.00 -5.08
N CYS A 281 9.05 32.44 -4.98
CA CYS A 281 10.31 33.21 -4.98
C CYS A 281 10.81 33.65 -6.37
N ARG A 282 10.09 33.28 -7.46
CA ARG A 282 10.46 33.66 -8.84
C ARG A 282 9.42 34.56 -9.52
N SER A 283 8.41 34.99 -8.81
CA SER A 283 7.43 36.01 -9.18
C SER A 283 7.68 37.27 -8.34
#